data_dcc31d36a614a29ca34c2865c5802030
#
_entry.id   dcc31d36a614a29ca34c2865c5802030
#
_cell.length_a   1.000
_cell.length_b   1.000
_cell.length_c   1.000
_cell.angle_alpha   90.00
_cell.angle_beta   90.00
_cell.angle_gamma   90.00
#
_symmetry.space_group_name_H-M   'P 1'
#
loop_
_entity.id
_entity.type
_entity.pdbx_description
1 polymer ?
#
loop_
_entity_poly.entity_id
_entity_poly.type
_entity_poly.pdbx_seq_one_letter_code
_entity_poly.pdbx_strand_id
1 'polypeptide(L)'
;YYGIFTWLPQAFVQQGFSSLQTYQNTFLLALAQLPGFFSAAYLIERWGRRNTLGVYLIASGVFTFLFATVTGFTGLLASAMLMSFFALGAWGSLYAWTPELYPTEIRTTGMGWASGMARVAGIITPTLGGILFAVSLLSALSLWAAAFVVGGIVVFLLGVETKRRALSDTVSGPLEE
;
A
#
# COMPACT_ATOMS: atom_id res chain seq x y z
N TYR A 1 5.29 -0.55 -0.90
CA TYR A 1 5.11 0.78 -1.53
C TYR A 1 6.46 1.36 -2.00
N TYR A 2 7.40 1.58 -1.08
CA TYR A 2 8.71 2.19 -1.40
C TYR A 2 9.51 1.39 -2.44
N GLY A 3 9.50 0.07 -2.34
CA GLY A 3 10.18 -0.81 -3.29
C GLY A 3 9.70 -0.61 -4.74
N ILE A 4 8.39 -0.50 -4.94
CA ILE A 4 7.80 -0.29 -6.27
C ILE A 4 8.07 1.11 -6.78
N PHE A 5 7.68 2.13 -6.02
CA PHE A 5 7.71 3.51 -6.51
C PHE A 5 9.13 4.05 -6.72
N THR A 6 10.14 3.52 -6.02
CA THR A 6 11.55 3.86 -6.28
C THR A 6 12.00 3.36 -7.65
N TRP A 7 11.59 2.16 -8.06
CA TRP A 7 12.01 1.54 -9.31
C TRP A 7 11.04 1.71 -10.48
N LEU A 8 9.89 2.35 -10.23
CA LEU A 8 8.85 2.54 -11.25
C LEU A 8 9.33 3.29 -12.49
N PRO A 9 10.13 4.39 -12.39
CA PRO A 9 10.68 5.03 -13.59
C PRO A 9 11.57 4.09 -14.41
N GLN A 10 12.38 3.28 -13.73
CA GLN A 10 13.22 2.28 -14.40
C GLN A 10 12.39 1.18 -15.07
N ALA A 11 11.27 0.79 -14.45
CA ALA A 11 10.34 -0.17 -15.04
C ALA A 11 9.75 0.36 -16.36
N PHE A 12 9.38 1.63 -16.43
CA PHE A 12 8.92 2.25 -17.67
C PHE A 12 10.01 2.27 -18.75
N VAL A 13 11.25 2.63 -18.38
CA VAL A 13 12.37 2.63 -19.32
C VAL A 13 12.63 1.21 -19.89
N GLN A 14 12.58 0.17 -19.05
CA GLN A 14 12.72 -1.22 -19.50
C GLN A 14 11.58 -1.68 -20.43
N GLN A 15 10.40 -1.07 -20.31
CA GLN A 15 9.28 -1.30 -21.21
C GLN A 15 9.35 -0.48 -22.51
N GLY A 16 10.46 0.24 -22.74
CA GLY A 16 10.72 0.98 -23.98
C GLY A 16 10.22 2.41 -24.02
N PHE A 17 9.83 3.00 -22.88
CA PHE A 17 9.41 4.41 -22.83
C PHE A 17 10.60 5.34 -22.84
N SER A 18 10.47 6.46 -23.55
CA SER A 18 11.45 7.54 -23.48
C SER A 18 11.48 8.20 -22.09
N SER A 19 12.55 8.91 -21.76
CA SER A 19 12.67 9.64 -20.49
C SER A 19 11.51 10.61 -20.27
N LEU A 20 11.11 11.34 -21.31
CA LEU A 20 9.99 12.28 -21.21
C LEU A 20 8.67 11.57 -20.91
N GLN A 21 8.36 10.49 -21.61
CA GLN A 21 7.18 9.68 -21.35
C GLN A 21 7.18 9.06 -19.95
N THR A 22 8.35 8.64 -19.47
CA THR A 22 8.51 8.11 -18.12
C THR A 22 8.15 9.16 -17.05
N TYR A 23 8.61 10.40 -17.20
CA TYR A 23 8.23 11.49 -16.27
C TYR A 23 6.75 11.83 -16.36
N GLN A 24 6.18 11.91 -17.56
CA GLN A 24 4.74 12.14 -17.77
C GLN A 24 3.90 11.03 -17.14
N ASN A 25 4.24 9.78 -17.36
CA ASN A 25 3.53 8.64 -16.78
C ASN A 25 3.64 8.64 -15.25
N THR A 26 4.83 8.88 -14.69
CA THR A 26 5.02 8.99 -13.23
C THR A 26 4.17 10.11 -12.63
N PHE A 27 4.05 11.24 -13.32
CA PHE A 27 3.16 12.33 -12.90
C PHE A 27 1.68 11.92 -12.92
N LEU A 28 1.22 11.23 -13.98
CA LEU A 28 -0.14 10.71 -14.06
C LEU A 28 -0.44 9.71 -12.93
N LEU A 29 0.53 8.89 -12.57
CA LEU A 29 0.42 7.96 -11.45
C LEU A 29 0.28 8.70 -10.11
N ALA A 30 1.03 9.78 -9.91
CA ALA A 30 0.88 10.63 -8.74
C ALA A 30 -0.51 11.28 -8.66
N LEU A 31 -1.06 11.72 -9.81
CA LEU A 31 -2.43 12.23 -9.86
C LEU A 31 -3.46 11.14 -9.53
N ALA A 32 -3.27 9.90 -9.99
CA ALA A 32 -4.16 8.78 -9.69
C ALA A 32 -4.19 8.42 -8.18
N GLN A 33 -3.15 8.78 -7.44
CA GLN A 33 -3.10 8.58 -5.99
C GLN A 33 -4.11 9.45 -5.22
N LEU A 34 -4.39 10.67 -5.71
CA LEU A 34 -5.31 11.59 -5.04
C LEU A 34 -6.72 11.01 -4.90
N PRO A 35 -7.42 10.59 -5.97
CA PRO A 35 -8.71 9.96 -5.84
C PRO A 35 -8.64 8.64 -5.06
N GLY A 36 -7.52 7.91 -5.13
CA GLY A 36 -7.29 6.71 -4.32
C GLY A 36 -7.34 7.00 -2.82
N PHE A 37 -6.66 8.06 -2.39
CA PHE A 37 -6.67 8.49 -1.00
C PHE A 37 -8.06 8.95 -0.53
N PHE A 38 -8.75 9.79 -1.31
CA PHE A 38 -10.10 10.26 -0.96
C PHE A 38 -11.14 9.14 -0.96
N SER A 39 -11.06 8.20 -1.91
CA SER A 39 -11.95 7.04 -1.93
C SER A 39 -11.74 6.13 -0.71
N ALA A 40 -10.49 5.93 -0.30
CA ALA A 40 -10.18 5.19 0.92
C ALA A 40 -10.72 5.90 2.16
N ALA A 41 -10.53 7.22 2.28
CA ALA A 41 -11.07 8.02 3.38
C ALA A 41 -12.60 7.92 3.49
N TYR A 42 -13.31 7.88 2.36
CA TYR A 42 -14.75 7.64 2.34
C TYR A 42 -15.13 6.20 2.73
N LEU A 43 -14.40 5.22 2.19
CA LEU A 43 -14.72 3.81 2.39
C LEU A 43 -14.40 3.30 3.80
N ILE A 44 -13.39 3.83 4.48
CA ILE A 44 -13.12 3.47 5.89
C ILE A 44 -14.31 3.77 6.79
N GLU A 45 -15.09 4.82 6.49
CA GLU A 45 -16.32 5.13 7.24
C GLU A 45 -17.51 4.25 6.82
N ARG A 46 -17.56 3.79 5.57
CA ARG A 46 -18.66 2.98 5.03
C ARG A 46 -18.46 1.48 5.24
N TRP A 47 -17.30 0.96 4.89
CA TRP A 47 -16.99 -0.49 4.93
C TRP A 47 -16.23 -0.90 6.18
N GLY A 48 -15.65 0.05 6.91
CA GLY A 48 -14.76 -0.18 8.04
C GLY A 48 -13.29 -0.13 7.65
N ARG A 49 -12.45 0.00 8.67
CA ARG A 49 -11.00 0.17 8.51
C ARG A 49 -10.36 -1.09 7.94
N ARG A 50 -10.64 -2.23 8.58
CA ARG A 50 -10.12 -3.56 8.20
C ARG A 50 -10.46 -3.91 6.75
N ASN A 51 -11.73 -3.81 6.37
CA ASN A 51 -12.19 -4.23 5.06
C ASN A 51 -11.62 -3.34 3.96
N THR A 52 -11.60 -2.03 4.16
CA THR A 52 -11.05 -1.09 3.19
C THR A 52 -9.55 -1.33 3.00
N LEU A 53 -8.78 -1.43 4.08
CA LEU A 53 -7.34 -1.71 3.99
C LEU A 53 -7.05 -3.04 3.31
N GLY A 54 -7.75 -4.11 3.69
CA GLY A 54 -7.55 -5.44 3.11
C GLY A 54 -7.83 -5.47 1.60
N VAL A 55 -8.96 -4.89 1.16
CA VAL A 55 -9.32 -4.79 -0.26
C VAL A 55 -8.29 -3.98 -1.03
N TYR A 56 -7.87 -2.82 -0.50
CA TYR A 56 -6.91 -1.95 -1.17
C TYR A 56 -5.52 -2.60 -1.29
N LEU A 57 -5.07 -3.34 -0.27
CA LEU A 57 -3.82 -4.08 -0.34
C LEU A 57 -3.89 -5.20 -1.40
N ILE A 58 -4.94 -6.00 -1.40
CA ILE A 58 -5.10 -7.08 -2.40
C ILE A 58 -5.18 -6.50 -3.81
N ALA A 59 -5.98 -5.46 -4.02
CA ALA A 59 -6.08 -4.79 -5.31
C ALA A 59 -4.73 -4.21 -5.76
N SER A 60 -3.96 -3.58 -4.84
CA SER A 60 -2.60 -3.12 -5.14
C SER A 60 -1.71 -4.25 -5.64
N GLY A 61 -1.76 -5.42 -4.98
CA GLY A 61 -1.00 -6.59 -5.39
C GLY A 61 -1.40 -7.11 -6.77
N VAL A 62 -2.71 -7.24 -7.02
CA VAL A 62 -3.23 -7.67 -8.32
C VAL A 62 -2.79 -6.73 -9.44
N PHE A 63 -2.95 -5.41 -9.27
CA PHE A 63 -2.55 -4.44 -10.29
C PHE A 63 -1.02 -4.31 -10.44
N THR A 64 -0.24 -4.57 -9.38
CA THR A 64 1.22 -4.68 -9.48
C THR A 64 1.61 -5.88 -10.35
N PHE A 65 0.96 -7.02 -10.18
CA PHE A 65 1.22 -8.20 -11.00
C PHE A 65 0.77 -8.00 -12.45
N LEU A 66 -0.39 -7.37 -12.67
CA LEU A 66 -0.86 -7.02 -14.01
C LEU A 66 0.11 -6.07 -14.71
N PHE A 67 0.62 -5.06 -14.02
CA PHE A 67 1.65 -4.17 -14.57
C PHE A 67 2.91 -4.91 -15.01
N ALA A 68 3.27 -6.00 -14.34
CA ALA A 68 4.43 -6.83 -14.70
C ALA A 68 4.20 -7.71 -15.93
N THR A 69 2.95 -8.06 -16.24
CA THR A 69 2.61 -9.09 -17.23
C THR A 69 1.91 -8.56 -18.47
N VAL A 70 1.23 -7.42 -18.34
CA VAL A 70 0.47 -6.83 -19.46
C VAL A 70 1.43 -6.19 -20.47
N THR A 71 1.16 -6.42 -21.74
CA THR A 71 1.85 -5.80 -22.87
C THR A 71 0.98 -4.70 -23.50
N GLY A 72 1.64 -3.68 -24.05
CA GLY A 72 0.97 -2.56 -24.70
C GLY A 72 0.76 -1.35 -23.79
N PHE A 73 0.88 -0.16 -24.38
CA PHE A 73 0.91 1.13 -23.67
C PHE A 73 -0.31 1.34 -22.76
N THR A 74 -1.52 1.16 -23.30
CA THR A 74 -2.76 1.45 -22.57
C THR A 74 -2.96 0.52 -21.38
N GLY A 75 -2.71 -0.78 -21.55
CA GLY A 75 -2.84 -1.76 -20.48
C GLY A 75 -1.82 -1.54 -19.37
N LEU A 76 -0.59 -1.21 -19.75
CA LEU A 76 0.51 -0.95 -18.83
C LEU A 76 0.26 0.33 -18.01
N LEU A 77 -0.17 1.41 -18.67
CA LEU A 77 -0.49 2.66 -17.97
C LEU A 77 -1.72 2.49 -17.05
N ALA A 78 -2.77 1.82 -17.53
CA ALA A 78 -3.98 1.59 -16.74
C ALA A 78 -3.70 0.74 -15.48
N SER A 79 -2.95 -0.36 -15.62
CA SER A 79 -2.56 -1.19 -14.47
C SER A 79 -1.68 -0.43 -13.47
N ALA A 80 -0.74 0.39 -13.95
CA ALA A 80 0.09 1.24 -13.11
C ALA A 80 -0.73 2.32 -12.37
N MET A 81 -1.71 2.95 -13.04
CA MET A 81 -2.59 3.95 -12.42
C MET A 81 -3.47 3.31 -11.33
N LEU A 82 -4.06 2.15 -11.60
CA LEU A 82 -4.86 1.43 -10.61
C LEU A 82 -4.01 0.92 -9.43
N MET A 83 -2.82 0.40 -9.70
CA MET A 83 -1.85 0.07 -8.65
C MET A 83 -1.57 1.28 -7.76
N SER A 84 -1.28 2.43 -8.38
CA SER A 84 -0.97 3.67 -7.67
C SER A 84 -2.15 4.18 -6.84
N PHE A 85 -3.36 4.14 -7.41
CA PHE A 85 -4.62 4.48 -6.75
C PHE A 85 -4.83 3.64 -5.47
N PHE A 86 -4.79 2.33 -5.58
CA PHE A 86 -5.03 1.44 -4.44
C PHE A 86 -3.87 1.48 -3.42
N ALA A 87 -2.63 1.59 -3.86
CA ALA A 87 -1.48 1.62 -2.96
C ALA A 87 -1.49 2.84 -2.02
N LEU A 88 -1.81 4.03 -2.51
CA LEU A 88 -1.92 5.21 -1.63
C LEU A 88 -3.20 5.18 -0.79
N GLY A 89 -4.30 4.65 -1.31
CA GLY A 89 -5.51 4.43 -0.52
C GLY A 89 -5.30 3.45 0.63
N ALA A 90 -4.55 2.36 0.41
CA ALA A 90 -4.11 1.45 1.47
C ALA A 90 -3.26 2.17 2.52
N TRP A 91 -2.34 3.02 2.08
CA TRP A 91 -1.50 3.81 2.98
C TRP A 91 -2.33 4.73 3.87
N GLY A 92 -3.30 5.47 3.30
CA GLY A 92 -4.23 6.31 4.06
C GLY A 92 -5.07 5.51 5.06
N SER A 93 -5.61 4.37 4.66
CA SER A 93 -6.37 3.47 5.53
C SER A 93 -5.53 2.93 6.69
N LEU A 94 -4.27 2.58 6.43
CA LEU A 94 -3.34 2.09 7.44
C LEU A 94 -3.06 3.16 8.51
N TYR A 95 -2.81 4.39 8.09
CA TYR A 95 -2.57 5.51 9.02
C TYR A 95 -3.80 5.85 9.86
N ALA A 96 -5.00 5.71 9.31
CA ALA A 96 -6.22 5.92 10.06
C ALA A 96 -6.48 4.80 11.08
N TRP A 97 -6.20 3.54 10.69
CA TRP A 97 -6.49 2.37 11.51
C TRP A 97 -5.47 2.11 12.63
N THR A 98 -4.18 2.32 12.36
CA THR A 98 -3.11 1.99 13.32
C THR A 98 -3.30 2.63 14.68
N PRO A 99 -3.61 3.95 14.84
CA PRO A 99 -3.83 4.55 16.14
C PRO A 99 -5.06 4.03 16.88
N GLU A 100 -6.06 3.52 16.16
CA GLU A 100 -7.28 2.95 16.74
C GLU A 100 -7.07 1.58 17.39
N LEU A 101 -5.95 0.89 17.07
CA LEU A 101 -5.61 -0.40 17.64
C LEU A 101 -4.98 -0.33 19.03
N TYR A 102 -4.56 0.85 19.47
CA TYR A 102 -3.84 1.02 20.74
C TYR A 102 -4.64 1.88 21.72
N PRO A 103 -4.66 1.50 23.03
CA PRO A 103 -5.19 2.37 24.09
C PRO A 103 -4.42 3.70 24.14
N THR A 104 -5.05 4.73 24.66
CA THR A 104 -4.51 6.10 24.67
C THR A 104 -3.14 6.18 25.33
N GLU A 105 -2.90 5.42 26.40
CA GLU A 105 -1.65 5.42 27.17
C GLU A 105 -0.43 5.00 26.35
N ILE A 106 -0.58 4.00 25.48
CA ILE A 106 0.53 3.44 24.69
C ILE A 106 0.42 3.74 23.19
N ARG A 107 -0.59 4.51 22.75
CA ARG A 107 -0.87 4.79 21.34
C ARG A 107 0.33 5.36 20.60
N THR A 108 0.98 6.38 21.19
CA THR A 108 2.16 7.02 20.57
C THR A 108 3.32 6.04 20.43
N THR A 109 3.55 5.20 21.42
CA THR A 109 4.59 4.16 21.40
C THR A 109 4.29 3.11 20.34
N GLY A 110 3.04 2.61 20.27
CA GLY A 110 2.62 1.65 19.26
C GLY A 110 2.72 2.19 17.82
N MET A 111 2.30 3.44 17.61
CA MET A 111 2.48 4.12 16.33
C MET A 111 3.96 4.32 15.98
N GLY A 112 4.80 4.64 16.97
CA GLY A 112 6.24 4.78 16.79
C GLY A 112 6.88 3.48 16.32
N TRP A 113 6.54 2.35 16.94
CA TRP A 113 6.99 1.02 16.52
C TRP A 113 6.52 0.66 15.11
N ALA A 114 5.24 0.86 14.80
CA ALA A 114 4.70 0.60 13.47
C ALA A 114 5.40 1.44 12.39
N SER A 115 5.60 2.73 12.66
CA SER A 115 6.35 3.63 11.77
C SER A 115 7.82 3.24 11.63
N GLY A 116 8.47 2.84 12.73
CA GLY A 116 9.84 2.34 12.73
C GLY A 116 10.02 1.12 11.82
N MET A 117 9.14 0.13 11.93
CA MET A 117 9.16 -1.05 11.05
C MET A 117 8.94 -0.68 9.58
N ALA A 118 8.04 0.27 9.29
CA ALA A 118 7.85 0.78 7.93
C ALA A 118 9.11 1.47 7.38
N ARG A 119 9.89 2.17 8.21
CA ARG A 119 11.16 2.78 7.81
C ARG A 119 12.24 1.74 7.52
N VAL A 120 12.35 0.70 8.35
CA VAL A 120 13.26 -0.43 8.11
C VAL A 120 12.93 -1.09 6.77
N ALA A 121 11.64 -1.37 6.51
CA ALA A 121 11.21 -1.88 5.22
C ALA A 121 11.55 -0.90 4.08
N GLY A 122 11.35 0.42 4.29
CA GLY A 122 11.68 1.47 3.32
C GLY A 122 13.16 1.53 2.95
N ILE A 123 14.07 1.10 3.82
CA ILE A 123 15.52 1.02 3.53
C ILE A 123 15.83 -0.29 2.77
N ILE A 124 15.26 -1.40 3.20
CA ILE A 124 15.57 -2.73 2.65
C ILE A 124 14.94 -2.92 1.26
N THR A 125 13.69 -2.48 1.07
CA THR A 125 12.93 -2.81 -0.14
C THR A 125 13.48 -2.20 -1.43
N PRO A 126 14.00 -0.95 -1.48
CA PRO A 126 14.62 -0.44 -2.69
C PRO A 126 15.90 -1.20 -3.06
N THR A 127 16.70 -1.62 -2.07
CA THR A 127 17.93 -2.40 -2.30
C THR A 127 17.59 -3.79 -2.86
N LEU A 128 16.63 -4.50 -2.25
CA LEU A 128 16.13 -5.77 -2.77
C LEU A 128 15.52 -5.60 -4.17
N GLY A 129 14.78 -4.51 -4.38
CA GLY A 129 14.25 -4.15 -5.68
C GLY A 129 15.37 -4.06 -6.73
N GLY A 130 16.44 -3.32 -6.46
CA GLY A 130 17.57 -3.18 -7.39
C GLY A 130 18.20 -4.53 -7.78
N ILE A 131 18.40 -5.42 -6.81
CA ILE A 131 18.94 -6.76 -7.06
C ILE A 131 17.99 -7.57 -7.95
N LEU A 132 16.70 -7.55 -7.65
CA LEU A 132 15.70 -8.32 -8.41
C LEU A 132 15.44 -7.74 -9.80
N PHE A 133 15.47 -6.42 -9.96
CA PHE A 133 15.39 -5.76 -11.26
C PHE A 133 16.56 -6.11 -12.18
N ALA A 134 17.75 -6.35 -11.62
CA ALA A 134 18.89 -6.83 -12.38
C ALA A 134 18.68 -8.25 -12.94
N VAL A 135 17.83 -9.06 -12.28
CA VAL A 135 17.45 -10.39 -12.76
C VAL A 135 16.29 -10.32 -13.76
N SER A 136 15.16 -9.77 -13.35
CA SER A 136 14.03 -9.50 -14.24
C SER A 136 13.00 -8.55 -13.60
N LEU A 137 12.34 -7.75 -14.43
CA LEU A 137 11.21 -6.90 -14.02
C LEU A 137 10.08 -7.72 -13.38
N LEU A 138 9.77 -8.87 -13.96
CA LEU A 138 8.71 -9.75 -13.48
C LEU A 138 9.01 -10.27 -12.07
N SER A 139 10.24 -10.69 -11.78
CA SER A 139 10.61 -11.21 -10.45
C SER A 139 10.49 -10.14 -9.36
N ALA A 140 10.95 -8.93 -9.66
CA ALA A 140 10.87 -7.81 -8.73
C ALA A 140 9.42 -7.44 -8.41
N LEU A 141 8.60 -7.25 -9.46
CA LEU A 141 7.21 -6.85 -9.28
C LEU A 141 6.34 -7.97 -8.67
N SER A 142 6.62 -9.24 -8.98
CA SER A 142 5.91 -10.37 -8.39
C SER A 142 6.16 -10.47 -6.88
N LEU A 143 7.37 -10.20 -6.41
CA LEU A 143 7.66 -10.16 -4.97
C LEU A 143 6.84 -9.08 -4.26
N TRP A 144 6.80 -7.88 -4.83
CA TRP A 144 6.03 -6.78 -4.23
C TRP A 144 4.52 -7.02 -4.31
N ALA A 145 4.04 -7.62 -5.42
CA ALA A 145 2.65 -8.03 -5.56
C ALA A 145 2.26 -9.05 -4.49
N ALA A 146 3.09 -10.07 -4.29
CA ALA A 146 2.89 -11.07 -3.24
C ALA A 146 2.88 -10.43 -1.84
N ALA A 147 3.79 -9.49 -1.56
CA ALA A 147 3.83 -8.79 -0.28
C ALA A 147 2.54 -8.00 -0.01
N PHE A 148 1.97 -7.33 -1.01
CA PHE A 148 0.69 -6.64 -0.87
C PHE A 148 -0.46 -7.62 -0.63
N VAL A 149 -0.54 -8.71 -1.38
CA VAL A 149 -1.59 -9.73 -1.21
C VAL A 149 -1.50 -10.39 0.17
N VAL A 150 -0.30 -10.80 0.58
CA VAL A 150 -0.07 -11.37 1.91
C VAL A 150 -0.46 -10.37 3.00
N GLY A 151 -0.07 -9.10 2.87
CA GLY A 151 -0.49 -8.04 3.79
C GLY A 151 -2.01 -7.91 3.88
N GLY A 152 -2.72 -7.93 2.75
CA GLY A 152 -4.17 -7.91 2.71
C GLY A 152 -4.81 -9.13 3.38
N ILE A 153 -4.28 -10.32 3.14
CA ILE A 153 -4.74 -11.57 3.79
C ILE A 153 -4.53 -11.48 5.31
N VAL A 154 -3.36 -11.04 5.76
CA VAL A 154 -3.06 -10.86 7.19
C VAL A 154 -4.05 -9.87 7.83
N VAL A 155 -4.36 -8.76 7.17
CA VAL A 155 -5.37 -7.80 7.62
C VAL A 155 -6.73 -8.46 7.78
N PHE A 156 -7.16 -9.31 6.83
CA PHE A 156 -8.44 -10.01 6.95
C PHE A 156 -8.45 -11.10 8.00
N LEU A 157 -7.35 -11.80 8.23
CA LEU A 157 -7.29 -12.90 9.19
C LEU A 157 -7.09 -12.41 10.63
N LEU A 158 -6.20 -11.45 10.84
CA LEU A 158 -5.76 -11.02 12.17
C LEU A 158 -6.26 -9.62 12.54
N GLY A 159 -6.73 -8.83 11.59
CA GLY A 159 -7.17 -7.46 11.82
C GLY A 159 -8.46 -7.39 12.65
N VAL A 160 -8.51 -6.46 13.57
CA VAL A 160 -9.71 -6.13 14.36
C VAL A 160 -10.42 -4.95 13.71
N GLU A 161 -11.73 -5.07 13.46
CA GLU A 161 -12.51 -3.94 12.96
C GLU A 161 -12.76 -2.91 14.08
N THR A 162 -12.38 -1.68 13.84
CA THR A 162 -12.49 -0.59 14.81
C THR A 162 -13.60 0.41 14.48
N LYS A 163 -14.34 0.19 13.40
CA LYS A 163 -15.43 1.07 12.98
C LYS A 163 -16.45 1.27 14.10
N ARG A 164 -16.73 2.54 14.42
CA ARG A 164 -17.68 2.96 15.45
C ARG A 164 -17.38 2.43 16.86
N ARG A 165 -16.15 2.03 17.14
CA ARG A 165 -15.73 1.72 18.51
C ARG A 165 -15.21 2.97 19.19
N ALA A 166 -15.58 3.18 20.45
CA ALA A 166 -14.94 4.19 21.29
C ALA A 166 -13.47 3.79 21.48
N LEU A 167 -12.58 4.78 21.46
CA LEU A 167 -11.18 4.56 21.79
C LEU A 167 -11.09 4.21 23.27
N SER A 168 -10.39 3.11 23.60
CA SER A 168 -10.15 2.75 25.00
C SER A 168 -9.16 3.75 25.63
N ASP A 169 -9.49 4.22 26.80
CA ASP A 169 -8.68 5.22 27.52
C ASP A 169 -7.61 4.55 28.40
N THR A 170 -7.77 3.26 28.76
CA THR A 170 -6.86 2.52 29.63
C THR A 170 -6.53 1.12 29.12
N VAL A 171 -5.36 0.61 29.51
CA VAL A 171 -4.93 -0.79 29.25
C VAL A 171 -5.66 -1.79 30.16
N SER A 172 -6.21 -1.34 31.28
CA SER A 172 -6.94 -2.17 32.23
C SER A 172 -8.34 -2.53 31.73
N GLY A 173 -8.53 -3.82 31.56
CA GLY A 173 -9.67 -4.67 31.27
C GLY A 173 -11.11 -4.15 31.22
N PRO A 174 -12.08 -5.04 30.98
CA PRO A 174 -13.46 -4.63 30.76
C PRO A 174 -13.91 -3.79 31.96
N LEU A 175 -14.34 -2.57 31.66
CA LEU A 175 -15.05 -1.77 32.65
C LEU A 175 -16.25 -2.60 33.06
N GLU A 176 -16.25 -2.97 34.32
CA GLU A 176 -17.44 -3.44 34.99
C GLU A 176 -18.57 -2.44 34.71
N GLU A 177 -19.72 -2.96 34.42
CA GLU A 177 -21.00 -2.41 33.99
C GLU A 177 -21.37 -1.00 34.46
#